data_ef229aa00321f968730b18d6b360ef34
#
_entry.id   ef229aa00321f968730b18d6b360ef34
#
_cell.length_a   1.000
_cell.length_b   1.000
_cell.length_c   1.000
_cell.angle_alpha   90.00
_cell.angle_beta   90.00
_cell.angle_gamma   90.00
#
_symmetry.space_group_name_H-M   'P 1'
#
loop_
_entity.id
_entity.type
_entity.pdbx_description
1 polymer ?
#
loop_
_entity_poly.entity_id
_entity_poly.type
_entity_poly.pdbx_seq_one_letter_code
_entity_poly.pdbx_strand_id
1 'polypeptide(L)'
;GQKVSYTNILAQQFATVGGGEFKIPFMADNIGGFKINGVPYAGPRLYFNGTAPVPVSGTPSTEIMTSIVSGGPYNNCGVPGAKSFHLLSPSYGSLAGISLGTANPYYVRFAPNATTSVLAYAVSQTPTFFSLWIGNNDVLGYATSGGDGTNPITPSAGAAGVGFDATYDALVNTLTAAGAKGVIANIPYVNTVPFFTTVPTNPVPLSAAQIGQLNPLFGAMNSMLAVAGQPARFQTLTASATNPLLIADEMLTYDATALFTTAFQGAPFNYPAATAGFLGALYGKARHASNATATKDYILLTARGLIGTTQPGYPATNNTIGVTFPMQDNATLTASEVALVKSATDAYNAKIKSVATAKGLAFV
;
A
#
# COMPACT_ATOMS: atom_id res chain seq x y z
N GLY A 1 -18.22 9.30 -6.44
CA GLY A 1 -17.89 8.01 -5.84
C GLY A 1 -19.01 7.41 -5.02
N GLN A 2 -19.39 7.99 -3.87
CA GLN A 2 -20.33 7.33 -2.92
C GLN A 2 -21.70 6.97 -3.53
N LYS A 3 -22.26 7.83 -4.39
CA LYS A 3 -23.57 7.58 -5.06
C LYS A 3 -23.54 6.41 -6.06
N VAL A 4 -22.36 6.04 -6.56
CA VAL A 4 -22.15 4.95 -7.51
C VAL A 4 -21.32 3.82 -6.90
N SER A 5 -21.30 3.71 -5.57
CA SER A 5 -20.67 2.58 -4.88
C SER A 5 -21.44 1.29 -5.17
N TYR A 6 -20.75 0.15 -5.16
CA TYR A 6 -21.37 -1.15 -5.39
C TYR A 6 -22.52 -1.44 -4.41
N THR A 7 -22.36 -1.02 -3.15
CA THR A 7 -23.38 -1.17 -2.12
C THR A 7 -24.67 -0.39 -2.45
N ASN A 8 -24.53 0.83 -3.00
CA ASN A 8 -25.69 1.60 -3.42
C ASN A 8 -26.37 1.01 -4.68
N ILE A 9 -25.56 0.53 -5.63
CA ILE A 9 -26.11 -0.16 -6.83
C ILE A 9 -26.87 -1.42 -6.41
N LEU A 10 -26.32 -2.22 -5.52
CA LEU A 10 -26.97 -3.41 -4.98
C LEU A 10 -28.27 -3.07 -4.26
N ALA A 11 -28.26 -2.02 -3.43
CA ALA A 11 -29.47 -1.54 -2.73
C ALA A 11 -30.57 -1.09 -3.72
N GLN A 12 -30.20 -0.42 -4.81
CA GLN A 12 -31.15 -0.05 -5.87
C GLN A 12 -31.78 -1.28 -6.54
N GLN A 13 -31.03 -2.37 -6.73
CA GLN A 13 -31.60 -3.62 -7.23
C GLN A 13 -32.57 -4.25 -6.21
N PHE A 14 -32.21 -4.27 -4.93
CA PHE A 14 -33.12 -4.77 -3.89
C PHE A 14 -34.38 -3.94 -3.77
N ALA A 15 -34.31 -2.64 -3.97
CA ALA A 15 -35.49 -1.76 -3.95
C ALA A 15 -36.58 -2.19 -4.96
N THR A 16 -36.20 -2.81 -6.09
CA THR A 16 -37.15 -3.29 -7.11
C THR A 16 -37.99 -4.50 -6.66
N VAL A 17 -37.55 -5.17 -5.59
CA VAL A 17 -38.21 -6.37 -5.01
C VAL A 17 -38.63 -6.15 -3.55
N GLY A 18 -38.82 -4.90 -3.16
CA GLY A 18 -39.30 -4.55 -1.81
C GLY A 18 -38.20 -4.37 -0.78
N GLY A 19 -36.94 -4.21 -1.19
CA GLY A 19 -35.87 -3.81 -0.30
C GLY A 19 -36.14 -2.44 0.33
N GLY A 20 -35.72 -2.28 1.59
CA GLY A 20 -35.91 -1.05 2.35
C GLY A 20 -35.03 0.13 1.88
N GLU A 21 -35.17 1.26 2.57
CA GLU A 21 -34.29 2.41 2.37
C GLU A 21 -32.83 2.05 2.68
N PHE A 22 -31.89 2.53 1.84
CA PHE A 22 -30.45 2.35 2.05
C PHE A 22 -29.78 3.70 2.22
N LYS A 23 -29.40 4.01 3.46
CA LYS A 23 -28.77 5.28 3.82
C LYS A 23 -27.24 5.20 3.75
N ILE A 24 -26.64 6.24 3.20
CA ILE A 24 -25.19 6.38 3.00
C ILE A 24 -24.69 7.62 3.77
N PRO A 25 -23.63 7.53 4.58
CA PRO A 25 -23.04 8.68 5.27
C PRO A 25 -22.21 9.54 4.29
N PHE A 26 -22.88 10.32 3.44
CA PHE A 26 -22.23 11.12 2.42
C PHE A 26 -21.23 12.13 3.01
N MET A 27 -20.15 12.37 2.25
CA MET A 27 -19.31 13.56 2.43
C MET A 27 -20.11 14.80 2.05
N ALA A 28 -19.76 15.95 2.63
CA ALA A 28 -20.46 17.20 2.38
C ALA A 28 -20.31 17.69 0.92
N ASP A 29 -19.17 17.34 0.30
CA ASP A 29 -18.88 17.67 -1.11
C ASP A 29 -18.11 16.56 -1.83
N ASN A 30 -17.77 16.80 -3.11
CA ASN A 30 -16.96 15.91 -3.93
C ASN A 30 -15.47 16.28 -3.96
N ILE A 31 -15.05 17.29 -3.20
CA ILE A 31 -13.62 17.66 -3.06
C ILE A 31 -12.91 16.58 -2.26
N GLY A 32 -13.58 16.01 -1.27
CA GLY A 32 -13.00 15.04 -0.33
C GLY A 32 -12.15 15.74 0.73
N GLY A 33 -11.49 14.93 1.58
CA GLY A 33 -10.76 15.44 2.72
C GLY A 33 -11.67 15.85 3.88
N PHE A 34 -11.06 16.37 4.93
CA PHE A 34 -11.74 16.71 6.19
C PHE A 34 -11.21 17.99 6.80
N LYS A 35 -12.07 18.61 7.62
CA LYS A 35 -11.70 19.65 8.59
C LYS A 35 -11.94 19.18 10.02
N ILE A 36 -11.17 19.73 10.95
CA ILE A 36 -11.42 19.64 12.40
C ILE A 36 -11.47 21.07 12.93
N ASN A 37 -12.59 21.45 13.50
CA ASN A 37 -12.84 22.83 13.96
C ASN A 37 -12.54 23.89 12.88
N GLY A 38 -12.96 23.63 11.66
CA GLY A 38 -12.77 24.54 10.52
C GLY A 38 -11.36 24.51 9.90
N VAL A 39 -10.39 23.81 10.51
CA VAL A 39 -9.01 23.72 10.01
C VAL A 39 -8.87 22.46 9.15
N PRO A 40 -8.25 22.53 7.94
CA PRO A 40 -8.00 21.35 7.13
C PRO A 40 -7.17 20.30 7.89
N TYR A 41 -7.70 19.07 7.97
CA TYR A 41 -7.04 17.91 8.60
C TYR A 41 -6.51 16.93 7.56
N ALA A 42 -7.30 16.65 6.52
CA ALA A 42 -6.89 15.86 5.39
C ALA A 42 -7.20 16.64 4.10
N GLY A 43 -6.26 16.62 3.18
CA GLY A 43 -6.37 17.33 1.90
C GLY A 43 -7.47 16.77 0.98
N PRO A 44 -7.75 17.48 -0.14
CA PRO A 44 -8.66 17.02 -1.18
C PRO A 44 -8.26 15.65 -1.73
N ARG A 45 -9.24 14.94 -2.31
CA ARG A 45 -8.97 13.71 -3.05
C ARG A 45 -8.02 13.99 -4.22
N LEU A 46 -7.19 13.01 -4.53
CA LEU A 46 -6.27 13.10 -5.66
C LEU A 46 -6.96 12.62 -6.96
N TYR A 47 -6.51 13.18 -8.08
CA TYR A 47 -6.75 12.63 -9.40
C TYR A 47 -5.45 12.59 -10.19
N PHE A 48 -5.35 11.69 -11.16
CA PHE A 48 -4.18 11.60 -12.03
C PHE A 48 -4.32 12.61 -13.19
N ASN A 49 -3.40 13.57 -13.30
CA ASN A 49 -3.45 14.62 -14.31
C ASN A 49 -2.73 14.23 -15.64
N GLY A 50 -2.38 12.94 -15.78
CA GLY A 50 -1.58 12.43 -16.90
C GLY A 50 -0.09 12.30 -16.58
N THR A 51 0.38 12.97 -15.54
CA THR A 51 1.81 12.96 -15.12
C THR A 51 1.97 12.47 -13.69
N ALA A 52 1.14 12.96 -12.77
CA ALA A 52 1.21 12.64 -11.35
C ALA A 52 -0.16 12.71 -10.69
N PRO A 53 -0.36 12.07 -9.52
CA PRO A 53 -1.51 12.34 -8.67
C PRO A 53 -1.44 13.77 -8.13
N VAL A 54 -2.48 14.56 -8.39
CA VAL A 54 -2.60 15.93 -7.90
C VAL A 54 -3.92 16.13 -7.17
N PRO A 55 -4.00 17.02 -6.17
CA PRO A 55 -5.25 17.29 -5.48
C PRO A 55 -6.28 17.97 -6.39
N VAL A 56 -7.54 17.60 -6.21
CA VAL A 56 -8.67 18.34 -6.80
C VAL A 56 -8.67 19.76 -6.24
N SER A 57 -8.98 20.74 -7.08
CA SER A 57 -9.08 22.12 -6.66
C SER A 57 -10.22 22.33 -5.65
N GLY A 58 -9.96 23.15 -4.65
CA GLY A 58 -10.91 23.52 -3.60
C GLY A 58 -10.45 23.13 -2.19
N THR A 59 -11.19 23.60 -1.20
CA THR A 59 -10.95 23.30 0.22
C THR A 59 -11.99 22.30 0.70
N PRO A 60 -11.61 21.21 1.43
CA PRO A 60 -12.57 20.30 2.03
C PRO A 60 -13.62 21.01 2.86
N SER A 61 -14.89 20.64 2.71
CA SER A 61 -16.00 21.21 3.49
C SER A 61 -16.55 20.24 4.55
N THR A 62 -16.17 18.96 4.49
CA THR A 62 -16.62 17.96 5.47
C THR A 62 -15.94 18.20 6.81
N GLU A 63 -16.74 18.53 7.83
CA GLU A 63 -16.28 18.75 9.20
C GLU A 63 -16.42 17.46 10.03
N ILE A 64 -15.32 17.00 10.65
CA ILE A 64 -15.32 15.78 11.48
C ILE A 64 -16.12 16.00 12.76
N MET A 65 -16.03 17.20 13.34
CA MET A 65 -16.73 17.56 14.59
C MET A 65 -18.25 17.59 14.43
N THR A 66 -18.74 17.72 13.21
CA THR A 66 -20.18 17.69 12.93
C THR A 66 -20.65 16.26 12.80
N SER A 67 -21.28 15.73 13.85
CA SER A 67 -21.91 14.41 13.82
C SER A 67 -23.11 14.41 12.86
N ILE A 68 -23.19 13.37 12.05
CA ILE A 68 -24.34 13.11 11.18
C ILE A 68 -25.21 11.96 11.67
N VAL A 69 -25.02 11.52 12.92
CA VAL A 69 -25.74 10.38 13.54
C VAL A 69 -27.26 10.54 13.44
N SER A 70 -27.78 11.75 13.59
CA SER A 70 -29.22 12.02 13.50
C SER A 70 -29.85 11.68 12.15
N GLY A 71 -29.04 11.62 11.07
CA GLY A 71 -29.50 11.21 9.74
C GLY A 71 -29.57 9.69 9.54
N GLY A 72 -29.03 8.93 10.51
CA GLY A 72 -28.99 7.47 10.46
C GLY A 72 -30.29 6.77 10.85
N PRO A 73 -30.24 5.45 11.11
CA PRO A 73 -29.05 4.63 10.97
C PRO A 73 -28.59 4.52 9.53
N TYR A 74 -27.25 4.45 9.33
CA TYR A 74 -26.65 4.30 7.99
C TYR A 74 -26.40 2.84 7.66
N ASN A 75 -26.96 2.36 6.56
CA ASN A 75 -26.82 0.99 6.09
C ASN A 75 -25.46 0.73 5.45
N ASN A 76 -24.86 1.77 4.84
CA ASN A 76 -23.48 1.69 4.36
C ASN A 76 -22.52 1.98 5.51
N CYS A 77 -22.02 0.92 6.13
CA CYS A 77 -21.03 0.94 7.19
C CYS A 77 -19.58 0.86 6.66
N GLY A 78 -19.36 1.01 5.36
CA GLY A 78 -18.03 0.96 4.74
C GLY A 78 -17.16 2.13 5.19
N VAL A 79 -15.95 1.82 5.69
CA VAL A 79 -14.99 2.79 6.22
C VAL A 79 -13.72 2.75 5.37
N PRO A 80 -13.43 3.77 4.55
CA PRO A 80 -12.20 3.83 3.78
C PRO A 80 -10.96 3.73 4.67
N GLY A 81 -9.99 2.90 4.24
CA GLY A 81 -8.74 2.68 4.99
C GLY A 81 -8.86 1.68 6.16
N ALA A 82 -10.05 1.14 6.45
CA ALA A 82 -10.21 0.14 7.50
C ALA A 82 -9.50 -1.17 7.13
N LYS A 83 -8.68 -1.68 8.04
CA LYS A 83 -8.21 -3.07 8.07
C LYS A 83 -9.29 -3.94 8.72
N SER A 84 -9.20 -5.24 8.54
CA SER A 84 -10.20 -6.19 9.08
C SER A 84 -10.44 -6.03 10.59
N PHE A 85 -9.37 -5.94 11.38
CA PHE A 85 -9.43 -5.81 12.83
C PHE A 85 -10.02 -4.48 13.32
N HIS A 86 -9.97 -3.43 12.52
CA HIS A 86 -10.58 -2.14 12.85
C HIS A 86 -12.11 -2.25 13.01
N LEU A 87 -12.75 -3.19 12.30
CA LEU A 87 -14.20 -3.37 12.38
C LEU A 87 -14.65 -3.91 13.75
N LEU A 88 -13.74 -4.53 14.49
CA LEU A 88 -13.98 -5.00 15.87
C LEU A 88 -13.62 -3.96 16.94
N SER A 89 -12.82 -2.95 16.59
CA SER A 89 -12.31 -1.97 17.53
C SER A 89 -13.43 -1.06 18.07
N PRO A 90 -13.71 -1.07 19.37
CA PRO A 90 -14.74 -0.21 19.94
C PRO A 90 -14.38 1.27 19.88
N SER A 91 -13.10 1.62 19.86
CA SER A 91 -12.63 3.02 19.83
C SER A 91 -12.49 3.60 18.42
N TYR A 92 -12.78 2.84 17.37
CA TYR A 92 -12.56 3.26 15.98
C TYR A 92 -13.42 4.47 15.55
N GLY A 93 -14.55 4.69 16.26
CA GLY A 93 -15.42 5.87 16.10
C GLY A 93 -15.15 6.99 17.13
N SER A 94 -14.09 6.92 17.93
CA SER A 94 -13.78 7.92 18.95
C SER A 94 -13.05 9.14 18.37
N LEU A 95 -13.62 10.33 18.53
CA LEU A 95 -12.98 11.57 18.10
C LEU A 95 -11.59 11.77 18.74
N ALA A 96 -11.44 11.43 20.02
CA ALA A 96 -10.16 11.52 20.73
C ALA A 96 -9.08 10.60 20.14
N GLY A 97 -9.46 9.53 19.46
CA GLY A 97 -8.55 8.59 18.82
C GLY A 97 -7.96 9.08 17.50
N ILE A 98 -8.48 10.16 16.92
CA ILE A 98 -8.00 10.65 15.61
C ILE A 98 -6.54 11.10 15.68
N SER A 99 -6.19 11.91 16.68
CA SER A 99 -4.81 12.39 16.87
C SER A 99 -3.83 11.28 17.24
N LEU A 100 -4.33 10.16 17.76
CA LEU A 100 -3.55 8.97 18.13
C LEU A 100 -3.48 7.93 16.99
N GLY A 101 -4.16 8.16 15.86
CA GLY A 101 -4.25 7.20 14.76
C GLY A 101 -5.07 5.93 15.07
N THR A 102 -5.83 5.90 16.18
CA THR A 102 -6.63 4.75 16.62
C THR A 102 -8.10 4.83 16.21
N ALA A 103 -8.52 5.95 15.63
CA ALA A 103 -9.86 6.17 15.10
C ALA A 103 -9.82 6.61 13.63
N ASN A 104 -10.94 6.41 12.95
CA ASN A 104 -11.06 6.75 11.54
C ASN A 104 -12.05 7.91 11.35
N PRO A 105 -11.66 9.01 10.72
CA PRO A 105 -12.50 10.19 10.56
C PRO A 105 -13.80 9.92 9.77
N TYR A 106 -13.79 8.96 8.86
CA TYR A 106 -15.03 8.56 8.17
C TYR A 106 -16.05 7.96 9.13
N TYR A 107 -15.62 7.08 10.04
CA TYR A 107 -16.52 6.44 10.99
C TYR A 107 -16.92 7.36 12.14
N VAL A 108 -16.00 8.18 12.66
CA VAL A 108 -16.27 9.15 13.75
C VAL A 108 -17.51 10.00 13.47
N ARG A 109 -17.76 10.40 12.22
CA ARG A 109 -18.89 11.23 11.82
C ARG A 109 -20.25 10.59 12.08
N PHE A 110 -20.37 9.27 11.96
CA PHE A 110 -21.65 8.56 12.07
C PHE A 110 -21.65 7.45 13.12
N ALA A 111 -20.57 7.26 13.87
CA ALA A 111 -20.53 6.37 15.01
C ALA A 111 -21.56 6.85 16.07
N PRO A 112 -22.44 5.98 16.59
CA PRO A 112 -23.48 6.39 17.53
C PRO A 112 -22.89 6.88 18.86
N ASN A 113 -21.71 6.41 19.22
CA ASN A 113 -20.91 6.86 20.35
C ASN A 113 -19.44 6.43 20.18
N ALA A 114 -18.57 6.86 21.10
CA ALA A 114 -17.13 6.65 21.03
C ALA A 114 -16.67 5.19 21.28
N THR A 115 -17.58 4.29 21.67
CA THR A 115 -17.27 2.92 22.08
C THR A 115 -17.98 1.84 21.25
N THR A 116 -18.76 2.23 20.24
CA THR A 116 -19.42 1.29 19.33
C THR A 116 -18.49 0.96 18.16
N SER A 117 -18.16 -0.31 17.97
CA SER A 117 -17.42 -0.77 16.80
C SER A 117 -18.29 -0.72 15.52
N VAL A 118 -17.64 -0.73 14.35
CA VAL A 118 -18.36 -0.76 13.05
C VAL A 118 -19.26 -2.01 12.98
N LEU A 119 -18.75 -3.16 13.42
CA LEU A 119 -19.53 -4.40 13.47
C LEU A 119 -20.76 -4.27 14.36
N ALA A 120 -20.58 -3.79 15.59
CA ALA A 120 -21.68 -3.61 16.53
C ALA A 120 -22.75 -2.64 15.97
N TYR A 121 -22.32 -1.57 15.30
CA TYR A 121 -23.24 -0.65 14.64
C TYR A 121 -24.01 -1.31 13.48
N ALA A 122 -23.33 -2.10 12.66
CA ALA A 122 -23.99 -2.82 11.56
C ALA A 122 -25.04 -3.82 12.08
N VAL A 123 -24.69 -4.61 13.11
CA VAL A 123 -25.59 -5.63 13.67
C VAL A 123 -26.75 -5.03 14.46
N SER A 124 -26.57 -3.85 15.09
CA SER A 124 -27.67 -3.15 15.79
C SER A 124 -28.84 -2.79 14.89
N GLN A 125 -28.64 -2.78 13.56
CA GLN A 125 -29.68 -2.54 12.57
C GLN A 125 -30.47 -3.80 12.18
N THR A 126 -30.17 -4.95 12.81
CA THR A 126 -30.83 -6.24 12.55
C THR A 126 -30.92 -6.60 11.06
N PRO A 127 -29.77 -6.62 10.34
CA PRO A 127 -29.79 -6.83 8.90
C PRO A 127 -30.29 -8.23 8.55
N THR A 128 -31.13 -8.33 7.52
CA THR A 128 -31.54 -9.61 6.93
C THR A 128 -30.58 -10.05 5.81
N PHE A 129 -29.89 -9.08 5.22
CA PHE A 129 -28.84 -9.28 4.20
C PHE A 129 -27.68 -8.33 4.43
N PHE A 130 -26.46 -8.82 4.19
CA PHE A 130 -25.24 -8.01 4.26
C PHE A 130 -24.30 -8.29 3.07
N SER A 131 -23.46 -7.32 2.77
CA SER A 131 -22.26 -7.51 1.95
C SER A 131 -21.02 -7.20 2.79
N LEU A 132 -20.01 -8.07 2.75
CA LEU A 132 -18.74 -7.87 3.44
C LEU A 132 -17.58 -7.99 2.44
N TRP A 133 -16.90 -6.86 2.21
CA TRP A 133 -15.69 -6.79 1.43
C TRP A 133 -14.62 -6.05 2.22
N ILE A 134 -13.77 -6.80 2.89
CA ILE A 134 -12.73 -6.32 3.81
C ILE A 134 -11.46 -7.16 3.66
N GLY A 135 -10.30 -6.55 3.90
CA GLY A 135 -9.00 -7.22 3.85
C GLY A 135 -8.01 -6.54 2.90
N ASN A 136 -8.47 -5.71 1.96
CA ASN A 136 -7.57 -5.00 1.05
C ASN A 136 -6.53 -4.17 1.80
N ASN A 137 -6.96 -3.42 2.83
CA ASN A 137 -6.07 -2.55 3.59
C ASN A 137 -5.14 -3.34 4.53
N ASP A 138 -5.43 -4.61 4.79
CA ASP A 138 -4.58 -5.50 5.58
C ASP A 138 -3.23 -5.79 4.89
N VAL A 139 -3.16 -5.63 3.57
CA VAL A 139 -1.95 -5.76 2.73
C VAL A 139 -1.55 -4.46 2.01
N LEU A 140 -2.52 -3.61 1.67
CA LEU A 140 -2.30 -2.43 0.83
C LEU A 140 -1.34 -1.42 1.48
N GLY A 141 -1.46 -1.22 2.79
CA GLY A 141 -0.59 -0.30 3.52
C GLY A 141 0.89 -0.67 3.37
N TYR A 142 1.23 -1.95 3.57
CA TYR A 142 2.57 -2.49 3.38
C TYR A 142 3.05 -2.27 1.94
N ALA A 143 2.23 -2.61 0.96
CA ALA A 143 2.61 -2.47 -0.44
C ALA A 143 2.81 -1.00 -0.87
N THR A 144 1.97 -0.07 -0.38
CA THR A 144 2.07 1.35 -0.74
C THR A 144 3.16 2.12 -0.01
N SER A 145 3.69 1.57 1.10
CA SER A 145 4.89 2.09 1.75
C SER A 145 6.19 1.50 1.19
N GLY A 146 6.11 0.68 0.15
CA GLY A 146 7.28 0.03 -0.44
C GLY A 146 7.81 -1.14 0.38
N GLY A 147 7.04 -1.69 1.31
CA GLY A 147 7.51 -2.77 2.16
C GLY A 147 8.35 -2.33 3.36
N ASP A 148 8.53 -1.04 3.59
CA ASP A 148 9.45 -0.42 4.57
C ASP A 148 9.16 -0.76 6.06
N GLY A 149 8.18 -1.63 6.33
CA GLY A 149 7.82 -2.07 7.67
C GLY A 149 7.00 -1.08 8.50
N THR A 150 6.81 0.16 8.05
CA THR A 150 6.02 1.17 8.79
C THR A 150 4.54 0.81 8.87
N ASN A 151 4.04 0.02 7.90
CA ASN A 151 2.66 -0.43 7.85
C ASN A 151 2.60 -1.96 7.58
N PRO A 152 2.81 -2.80 8.59
CA PRO A 152 2.96 -4.24 8.39
C PRO A 152 1.68 -4.89 7.84
N ILE A 153 1.88 -6.00 7.11
CA ILE A 153 0.82 -6.92 6.71
C ILE A 153 0.15 -7.47 7.97
N THR A 154 -1.18 -7.48 8.00
CA THR A 154 -1.91 -8.12 9.10
C THR A 154 -1.62 -9.64 9.09
N PRO A 155 -1.16 -10.25 10.19
CA PRO A 155 -0.89 -11.68 10.20
C PRO A 155 -2.19 -12.49 10.01
N SER A 156 -2.12 -13.63 9.33
CA SER A 156 -3.27 -14.56 9.24
C SER A 156 -3.62 -15.13 10.61
N ALA A 157 -2.60 -15.57 11.35
CA ALA A 157 -2.76 -16.10 12.70
C ALA A 157 -2.86 -15.00 13.76
N GLY A 158 -3.51 -15.30 14.88
CA GLY A 158 -3.68 -14.41 16.01
C GLY A 158 -5.12 -14.39 16.52
N ALA A 159 -5.33 -13.76 17.68
CA ALA A 159 -6.67 -13.58 18.23
C ALA A 159 -7.54 -12.66 17.35
N ALA A 160 -8.87 -12.70 17.54
CA ALA A 160 -9.78 -11.74 16.91
C ALA A 160 -9.41 -10.31 17.32
N GLY A 161 -9.33 -9.41 16.35
CA GLY A 161 -8.82 -8.04 16.52
C GLY A 161 -7.29 -7.90 16.35
N VAL A 162 -6.57 -9.00 16.08
CA VAL A 162 -5.12 -9.03 15.82
C VAL A 162 -4.82 -9.77 14.53
N GLY A 163 -5.18 -11.06 14.43
CA GLY A 163 -4.99 -11.87 13.24
C GLY A 163 -6.22 -11.84 12.32
N PHE A 164 -5.98 -11.94 11.01
CA PHE A 164 -7.04 -11.87 10.01
C PHE A 164 -8.06 -13.00 10.16
N ASP A 165 -7.61 -14.25 10.32
CA ASP A 165 -8.47 -15.43 10.29
C ASP A 165 -9.51 -15.41 11.41
N ALA A 166 -9.09 -15.23 12.66
CA ALA A 166 -9.99 -15.16 13.80
C ALA A 166 -10.87 -13.90 13.79
N THR A 167 -10.33 -12.77 13.26
CA THR A 167 -11.08 -11.55 13.05
C THR A 167 -12.20 -11.77 12.04
N TYR A 168 -11.90 -12.38 10.90
CA TYR A 168 -12.89 -12.65 9.86
C TYR A 168 -13.98 -13.62 10.32
N ASP A 169 -13.61 -14.66 11.11
CA ASP A 169 -14.58 -15.53 11.76
C ASP A 169 -15.51 -14.76 12.70
N ALA A 170 -14.97 -13.89 13.53
CA ALA A 170 -15.76 -13.07 14.44
C ALA A 170 -16.74 -12.16 13.69
N LEU A 171 -16.28 -11.51 12.62
CA LEU A 171 -17.13 -10.65 11.77
C LEU A 171 -18.30 -11.43 11.21
N VAL A 172 -18.04 -12.55 10.53
CA VAL A 172 -19.09 -13.31 9.84
C VAL A 172 -19.99 -14.06 10.83
N ASN A 173 -19.45 -14.63 11.90
CA ASN A 173 -20.25 -15.27 12.94
C ASN A 173 -21.26 -14.29 13.55
N THR A 174 -20.82 -13.07 13.85
CA THR A 174 -21.68 -12.04 14.44
C THR A 174 -22.74 -11.56 13.43
N LEU A 175 -22.37 -11.33 12.18
CA LEU A 175 -23.33 -10.91 11.13
C LEU A 175 -24.38 -11.97 10.84
N THR A 176 -24.05 -13.26 10.97
CA THR A 176 -24.97 -14.37 10.68
C THR A 176 -25.73 -14.88 11.91
N ALA A 177 -25.42 -14.41 13.12
CA ALA A 177 -25.98 -14.93 14.38
C ALA A 177 -27.51 -14.87 14.43
N ALA A 178 -28.13 -13.83 13.85
CA ALA A 178 -29.58 -13.66 13.76
C ALA A 178 -30.18 -14.26 12.46
N GLY A 179 -29.45 -15.06 11.71
CA GLY A 179 -29.92 -15.71 10.50
C GLY A 179 -29.78 -14.86 9.22
N ALA A 180 -29.10 -13.71 9.27
CA ALA A 180 -28.85 -12.89 8.09
C ALA A 180 -28.12 -13.68 7.00
N LYS A 181 -28.52 -13.48 5.75
CA LYS A 181 -27.82 -13.97 4.56
C LYS A 181 -26.89 -12.90 4.02
N GLY A 182 -25.97 -13.27 3.16
CA GLY A 182 -25.04 -12.26 2.65
C GLY A 182 -24.17 -12.74 1.52
N VAL A 183 -23.39 -11.76 1.01
CA VAL A 183 -22.30 -11.98 0.06
C VAL A 183 -20.98 -11.52 0.69
N ILE A 184 -19.98 -12.35 0.57
CA ILE A 184 -18.61 -12.03 0.95
C ILE A 184 -17.70 -12.13 -0.26
N ALA A 185 -16.77 -11.16 -0.37
CA ALA A 185 -15.92 -11.02 -1.54
C ALA A 185 -14.47 -11.30 -1.20
N ASN A 186 -13.76 -11.93 -2.13
CA ASN A 186 -12.31 -12.07 -2.06
C ASN A 186 -11.60 -10.73 -2.31
N ILE A 187 -10.31 -10.71 -2.03
CA ILE A 187 -9.46 -9.54 -2.16
C ILE A 187 -8.66 -9.63 -3.46
N PRO A 188 -8.68 -8.61 -4.33
CA PRO A 188 -7.81 -8.58 -5.51
C PRO A 188 -6.35 -8.40 -5.10
N TYR A 189 -5.42 -8.83 -5.96
CA TYR A 189 -4.00 -8.54 -5.76
C TYR A 189 -3.74 -7.05 -5.93
N VAL A 190 -3.29 -6.41 -4.86
CA VAL A 190 -3.12 -4.94 -4.81
C VAL A 190 -2.08 -4.42 -5.81
N ASN A 191 -1.05 -5.22 -6.14
CA ASN A 191 -0.02 -4.85 -7.11
C ASN A 191 -0.52 -4.76 -8.57
N THR A 192 -1.80 -5.08 -8.83
CA THR A 192 -2.41 -4.93 -10.16
C THR A 192 -3.01 -3.54 -10.42
N VAL A 193 -3.14 -2.71 -9.37
CA VAL A 193 -3.73 -1.38 -9.54
C VAL A 193 -2.73 -0.37 -10.14
N PRO A 194 -3.22 0.72 -10.78
CA PRO A 194 -2.37 1.71 -11.45
C PRO A 194 -1.27 2.31 -10.58
N PHE A 195 -1.45 2.38 -9.27
CA PHE A 195 -0.43 2.85 -8.33
C PHE A 195 0.91 2.11 -8.47
N PHE A 196 0.88 0.82 -8.79
CA PHE A 196 2.09 0.00 -8.98
C PHE A 196 2.45 -0.18 -10.46
N THR A 197 1.48 -0.10 -11.38
CA THR A 197 1.71 -0.49 -12.78
C THR A 197 2.01 0.67 -13.72
N THR A 198 1.89 1.92 -13.26
CA THR A 198 2.03 3.10 -14.12
C THR A 198 3.48 3.47 -14.37
N VAL A 199 4.38 3.31 -13.39
CA VAL A 199 5.79 3.68 -13.54
C VAL A 199 6.59 2.45 -13.98
N PRO A 200 7.26 2.50 -15.15
CA PRO A 200 8.10 1.39 -15.59
C PRO A 200 9.35 1.26 -14.71
N THR A 201 9.91 0.07 -14.65
CA THR A 201 11.16 -0.21 -13.93
C THR A 201 12.41 0.21 -14.71
N ASN A 202 12.26 0.61 -15.97
CA ASN A 202 13.33 0.93 -16.87
C ASN A 202 13.10 2.24 -17.67
N PRO A 203 12.76 3.37 -17.02
CA PRO A 203 12.35 4.59 -17.73
C PRO A 203 13.51 5.51 -18.13
N VAL A 204 14.77 5.17 -17.81
CA VAL A 204 15.89 6.12 -17.89
C VAL A 204 16.69 5.95 -19.18
N PRO A 205 16.62 6.92 -20.12
CA PRO A 205 17.60 6.98 -21.21
C PRO A 205 18.93 7.49 -20.65
N LEU A 206 20.04 6.85 -21.06
CA LEU A 206 21.40 7.24 -20.67
C LEU A 206 22.22 7.57 -21.89
N SER A 207 23.08 8.58 -21.77
CA SER A 207 24.06 8.92 -22.78
C SER A 207 25.22 7.92 -22.80
N ALA A 208 25.94 7.84 -23.96
CA ALA A 208 27.14 7.01 -24.08
C ALA A 208 28.20 7.35 -23.02
N ALA A 209 28.34 8.64 -22.65
CA ALA A 209 29.27 9.09 -21.63
C ALA A 209 28.91 8.54 -20.24
N GLN A 210 27.63 8.60 -19.85
CA GLN A 210 27.17 8.04 -18.58
C GLN A 210 27.37 6.53 -18.52
N ILE A 211 27.07 5.83 -19.60
CA ILE A 211 27.24 4.37 -19.71
C ILE A 211 28.71 3.99 -19.64
N GLY A 212 29.59 4.75 -20.29
CA GLY A 212 31.04 4.56 -20.21
C GLY A 212 31.61 4.68 -18.81
N GLN A 213 30.93 5.40 -17.90
CA GLN A 213 31.30 5.51 -16.49
C GLN A 213 30.63 4.41 -15.64
N LEU A 214 29.37 4.10 -15.89
CA LEU A 214 28.58 3.21 -15.03
C LEU A 214 28.86 1.73 -15.27
N ASN A 215 28.96 1.30 -16.55
CA ASN A 215 29.17 -0.11 -16.85
C ASN A 215 30.48 -0.69 -16.28
N PRO A 216 31.63 0.00 -16.31
CA PRO A 216 32.82 -0.49 -15.64
C PRO A 216 32.63 -0.66 -14.14
N LEU A 217 31.97 0.28 -13.48
CA LEU A 217 31.70 0.20 -12.03
C LEU A 217 30.76 -0.97 -11.71
N PHE A 218 29.62 -1.09 -12.38
CA PHE A 218 28.65 -2.16 -12.17
C PHE A 218 29.23 -3.53 -12.56
N GLY A 219 30.03 -3.59 -13.62
CA GLY A 219 30.72 -4.83 -14.02
C GLY A 219 31.74 -5.29 -12.97
N ALA A 220 32.48 -4.36 -12.39
CA ALA A 220 33.42 -4.68 -11.30
C ALA A 220 32.67 -5.18 -10.07
N MET A 221 31.60 -4.52 -9.65
CA MET A 221 30.76 -4.98 -8.52
C MET A 221 30.17 -6.37 -8.76
N ASN A 222 29.71 -6.68 -9.97
CA ASN A 222 29.27 -8.03 -10.31
C ASN A 222 30.39 -9.06 -10.25
N SER A 223 31.61 -8.69 -10.66
CA SER A 223 32.79 -9.56 -10.54
C SER A 223 33.14 -9.85 -9.08
N MET A 224 33.05 -8.84 -8.21
CA MET A 224 33.24 -9.00 -6.77
C MET A 224 32.18 -9.93 -6.18
N LEU A 225 30.91 -9.77 -6.54
CA LEU A 225 29.82 -10.65 -6.13
C LEU A 225 30.06 -12.09 -6.58
N ALA A 226 30.51 -12.30 -7.82
CA ALA A 226 30.82 -13.64 -8.34
C ALA A 226 31.92 -14.32 -7.55
N VAL A 227 32.99 -13.61 -7.15
CA VAL A 227 34.06 -14.14 -6.28
C VAL A 227 33.49 -14.55 -4.90
N ALA A 228 32.48 -13.83 -4.40
CA ALA A 228 31.79 -14.17 -3.16
C ALA A 228 30.68 -15.24 -3.35
N GLY A 229 30.58 -15.87 -4.52
CA GLY A 229 29.55 -16.87 -4.81
C GLY A 229 28.13 -16.30 -4.90
N GLN A 230 28.01 -14.98 -5.14
CA GLN A 230 26.73 -14.29 -5.21
C GLN A 230 26.31 -14.02 -6.67
N PRO A 231 25.00 -14.00 -6.97
CA PRO A 231 24.50 -13.66 -8.30
C PRO A 231 24.79 -12.19 -8.66
N ALA A 232 24.88 -11.92 -9.96
CA ALA A 232 24.98 -10.55 -10.47
C ALA A 232 23.73 -9.74 -10.11
N ARG A 233 23.95 -8.48 -9.71
CA ARG A 233 22.88 -7.55 -9.29
C ARG A 233 22.69 -6.39 -10.25
N PHE A 234 23.68 -6.11 -11.08
CA PHE A 234 23.72 -4.94 -11.94
C PHE A 234 23.70 -5.37 -13.41
N GLN A 235 22.72 -4.88 -14.15
CA GLN A 235 22.58 -5.16 -15.58
C GLN A 235 23.54 -4.27 -16.38
N THR A 236 23.94 -4.73 -17.57
CA THR A 236 24.67 -3.89 -18.54
C THR A 236 23.72 -2.84 -19.11
N LEU A 237 24.10 -1.58 -18.99
CA LEU A 237 23.34 -0.44 -19.48
C LEU A 237 23.65 -0.17 -20.96
N THR A 238 22.67 0.38 -21.69
CA THR A 238 22.77 0.67 -23.14
C THR A 238 22.44 2.13 -23.45
N ALA A 239 23.16 2.71 -24.42
CA ALA A 239 23.06 4.13 -24.73
C ALA A 239 21.76 4.59 -25.42
N SER A 240 21.00 3.68 -25.99
CA SER A 240 19.85 4.01 -26.85
C SER A 240 18.51 3.58 -26.27
N ALA A 241 18.52 2.77 -25.23
CA ALA A 241 17.32 2.16 -24.68
C ALA A 241 16.97 2.77 -23.32
N THR A 242 15.81 2.41 -22.88
CA THR A 242 15.42 2.58 -21.49
C THR A 242 16.24 1.63 -20.61
N ASN A 243 16.86 2.15 -19.56
CA ASN A 243 17.70 1.38 -18.65
C ASN A 243 16.99 1.11 -17.32
N PRO A 244 17.27 -0.03 -16.66
CA PRO A 244 16.67 -0.36 -15.40
C PRO A 244 17.08 0.64 -14.32
N LEU A 245 16.15 0.97 -13.45
CA LEU A 245 16.41 1.81 -12.29
C LEU A 245 17.31 1.06 -11.29
N LEU A 246 18.22 1.78 -10.68
CA LEU A 246 18.95 1.33 -9.51
C LEU A 246 18.06 1.50 -8.28
N ILE A 247 17.86 0.43 -7.52
CA ILE A 247 17.00 0.38 -6.33
C ILE A 247 17.76 -0.17 -5.12
N ALA A 248 17.42 0.28 -3.95
CA ALA A 248 17.75 -0.40 -2.70
C ALA A 248 16.83 -1.62 -2.54
N ASP A 249 17.35 -2.71 -2.00
CA ASP A 249 16.59 -3.93 -1.71
C ASP A 249 17.10 -4.53 -0.39
N GLU A 250 16.43 -4.18 0.69
CA GLU A 250 16.79 -4.65 2.03
C GLU A 250 16.51 -6.15 2.21
N MET A 251 15.66 -6.74 1.35
CA MET A 251 15.37 -8.18 1.35
C MET A 251 16.49 -9.04 0.76
N LEU A 252 17.53 -8.43 0.16
CA LEU A 252 18.70 -9.17 -0.27
C LEU A 252 19.35 -9.87 0.93
N THR A 253 19.49 -11.18 0.84
CA THR A 253 20.05 -12.02 1.93
C THR A 253 21.52 -11.75 2.17
N TYR A 254 22.28 -11.41 1.12
CA TYR A 254 23.70 -11.06 1.23
C TYR A 254 23.89 -9.55 1.19
N ASP A 255 24.43 -9.01 2.28
CA ASP A 255 24.87 -7.62 2.33
C ASP A 255 26.32 -7.52 1.83
N ALA A 256 26.50 -6.87 0.67
CA ALA A 256 27.81 -6.71 0.04
C ALA A 256 28.57 -5.47 0.53
N THR A 257 28.09 -4.74 1.54
CA THR A 257 28.72 -3.49 2.03
C THR A 257 30.19 -3.69 2.37
N ALA A 258 30.54 -4.70 3.18
CA ALA A 258 31.92 -4.97 3.55
C ALA A 258 32.78 -5.42 2.36
N LEU A 259 32.19 -6.28 1.48
CA LEU A 259 32.88 -6.73 0.27
C LEU A 259 33.26 -5.56 -0.64
N PHE A 260 32.29 -4.69 -0.96
CA PHE A 260 32.53 -3.55 -1.83
C PHE A 260 33.47 -2.52 -1.18
N THR A 261 33.31 -2.24 0.13
CA THR A 261 34.21 -1.34 0.85
C THR A 261 35.67 -1.80 0.73
N THR A 262 35.94 -3.08 1.00
CA THR A 262 37.31 -3.63 0.91
C THR A 262 37.85 -3.59 -0.52
N ALA A 263 37.04 -4.00 -1.49
CA ALA A 263 37.44 -4.06 -2.88
C ALA A 263 37.70 -2.66 -3.48
N PHE A 264 36.91 -1.65 -3.10
CA PHE A 264 37.11 -0.28 -3.55
C PHE A 264 38.37 0.39 -2.97
N GLN A 265 38.87 -0.09 -1.83
CA GLN A 265 40.18 0.35 -1.26
C GLN A 265 41.34 -0.27 -2.02
N GLY A 266 41.18 -1.44 -2.62
CA GLY A 266 42.18 -2.15 -3.39
C GLY A 266 42.23 -1.73 -4.86
N ALA A 267 43.23 -2.30 -5.57
CA ALA A 267 43.36 -2.11 -7.01
C ALA A 267 42.14 -2.73 -7.78
N PRO A 268 41.69 -2.14 -8.86
CA PRO A 268 42.24 -0.96 -9.56
C PRO A 268 41.72 0.38 -9.00
N PHE A 269 40.79 0.40 -8.05
CA PHE A 269 40.11 1.60 -7.57
C PHE A 269 40.98 2.47 -6.66
N ASN A 270 41.62 1.88 -5.67
CA ASN A 270 42.47 2.54 -4.67
C ASN A 270 41.80 3.80 -4.04
N TYR A 271 40.50 3.73 -3.77
CA TYR A 271 39.77 4.84 -3.16
C TYR A 271 40.18 5.02 -1.68
N PRO A 272 40.20 6.28 -1.20
CA PRO A 272 40.33 6.54 0.25
C PRO A 272 39.27 5.79 1.06
N ALA A 273 39.61 5.39 2.28
CA ALA A 273 38.72 4.58 3.15
C ALA A 273 37.29 5.19 3.29
N ALA A 274 37.20 6.51 3.42
CA ALA A 274 35.90 7.21 3.51
C ALA A 274 35.06 7.05 2.23
N THR A 275 35.69 7.21 1.06
CA THR A 275 35.00 7.04 -0.23
C THR A 275 34.59 5.59 -0.46
N ALA A 276 35.45 4.65 -0.19
CA ALA A 276 35.18 3.23 -0.32
C ALA A 276 34.06 2.78 0.63
N GLY A 277 34.10 3.23 1.89
CA GLY A 277 33.03 2.97 2.87
C GLY A 277 31.69 3.55 2.45
N PHE A 278 31.69 4.76 1.91
CA PHE A 278 30.48 5.39 1.36
C PHE A 278 29.89 4.57 0.19
N LEU A 279 30.72 4.20 -0.80
CA LEU A 279 30.25 3.41 -1.95
C LEU A 279 29.82 2.00 -1.54
N GLY A 280 30.53 1.38 -0.59
CA GLY A 280 30.13 0.10 -0.02
C GLY A 280 28.74 0.17 0.60
N ALA A 281 28.48 1.17 1.44
CA ALA A 281 27.18 1.38 2.06
C ALA A 281 26.09 1.70 1.02
N LEU A 282 26.41 2.51 0.00
CA LEU A 282 25.45 2.92 -1.05
C LEU A 282 24.99 1.72 -1.90
N TYR A 283 25.91 0.81 -2.24
CA TYR A 283 25.63 -0.27 -3.19
C TYR A 283 25.50 -1.67 -2.53
N GLY A 284 25.79 -1.79 -1.25
CA GLY A 284 25.83 -3.09 -0.54
C GLY A 284 24.53 -3.87 -0.58
N LYS A 285 23.42 -3.16 -0.52
CA LYS A 285 22.06 -3.67 -0.65
C LYS A 285 21.33 -3.08 -1.89
N ALA A 286 22.08 -2.70 -2.94
CA ALA A 286 21.49 -2.19 -4.16
C ALA A 286 21.54 -3.23 -5.29
N ARG A 287 20.60 -3.09 -6.22
CA ARG A 287 20.54 -3.83 -7.48
C ARG A 287 19.76 -3.06 -8.56
N HIS A 288 19.85 -3.47 -9.78
CA HIS A 288 18.92 -3.00 -10.79
C HIS A 288 17.54 -3.64 -10.65
N ALA A 289 16.50 -2.84 -10.88
CA ALA A 289 15.12 -3.30 -10.87
C ALA A 289 14.87 -4.32 -11.99
N SER A 290 14.06 -5.34 -11.67
CA SER A 290 13.66 -6.39 -12.60
C SER A 290 12.29 -6.10 -13.22
N ASN A 291 12.17 -6.33 -14.52
CA ASN A 291 10.89 -6.32 -15.25
C ASN A 291 10.46 -7.72 -15.69
N ALA A 292 11.21 -8.75 -15.33
CA ALA A 292 10.86 -10.14 -15.65
C ALA A 292 9.63 -10.57 -14.84
N THR A 293 8.67 -11.23 -15.48
CA THR A 293 7.37 -11.57 -14.87
C THR A 293 7.49 -12.27 -13.51
N ALA A 294 8.46 -13.19 -13.39
CA ALA A 294 8.65 -13.98 -12.16
C ALA A 294 9.30 -13.18 -11.00
N THR A 295 10.03 -12.09 -11.33
CA THR A 295 10.81 -11.30 -10.36
C THR A 295 10.55 -9.81 -10.54
N LYS A 296 9.32 -9.46 -10.93
CA LYS A 296 8.98 -8.08 -11.25
C LYS A 296 8.95 -7.22 -10.00
N ASP A 297 9.73 -6.15 -10.05
CA ASP A 297 9.63 -5.06 -9.10
C ASP A 297 8.62 -4.01 -9.57
N TYR A 298 8.15 -3.21 -8.64
CA TYR A 298 7.23 -2.10 -8.94
C TYR A 298 7.80 -0.80 -8.39
N ILE A 299 7.75 0.25 -9.21
CA ILE A 299 8.07 1.60 -8.78
C ILE A 299 6.77 2.27 -8.40
N LEU A 300 6.70 2.78 -7.18
CA LEU A 300 5.48 3.40 -6.67
C LEU A 300 5.15 4.68 -7.47
N LEU A 301 3.87 4.91 -7.73
CA LEU A 301 3.43 6.08 -8.51
C LEU A 301 3.89 7.40 -7.87
N THR A 302 3.93 7.47 -6.56
CA THR A 302 4.42 8.62 -5.78
C THR A 302 5.90 8.91 -5.99
N ALA A 303 6.68 7.90 -6.34
CA ALA A 303 8.12 8.01 -6.55
C ALA A 303 8.50 8.43 -7.98
N ARG A 304 7.53 8.50 -8.92
CA ARG A 304 7.79 8.86 -10.31
C ARG A 304 8.59 10.16 -10.46
N GLY A 305 8.23 11.18 -9.69
CA GLY A 305 8.87 12.50 -9.73
C GLY A 305 10.29 12.55 -9.15
N LEU A 306 10.73 11.49 -8.49
CA LEU A 306 12.09 11.39 -7.91
C LEU A 306 13.12 10.89 -8.95
N ILE A 307 12.68 10.14 -9.96
CA ILE A 307 13.56 9.50 -10.94
C ILE A 307 14.38 10.56 -11.68
N GLY A 308 15.71 10.40 -11.67
CA GLY A 308 16.65 11.30 -12.33
C GLY A 308 16.89 12.62 -11.60
N THR A 309 16.23 12.87 -10.46
CA THR A 309 16.50 14.06 -9.64
C THR A 309 17.75 13.87 -8.77
N THR A 310 18.22 14.95 -8.19
CA THR A 310 19.42 14.95 -7.32
C THR A 310 19.03 14.65 -5.88
N GLN A 311 19.70 13.66 -5.28
CA GLN A 311 19.66 13.40 -3.85
C GLN A 311 20.56 14.41 -3.13
N PRO A 312 20.00 15.31 -2.28
CA PRO A 312 20.81 16.28 -1.56
C PRO A 312 21.78 15.63 -0.57
N GLY A 313 22.94 16.27 -0.36
CA GLY A 313 23.92 15.81 0.63
C GLY A 313 24.88 14.72 0.11
N TYR A 314 24.76 14.33 -1.15
CA TYR A 314 25.63 13.30 -1.78
C TYR A 314 26.49 13.88 -2.89
N PRO A 315 27.69 13.28 -3.16
CA PRO A 315 28.56 13.72 -4.26
C PRO A 315 27.85 13.68 -5.61
N ALA A 316 28.11 14.65 -6.47
CA ALA A 316 27.46 14.77 -7.80
C ALA A 316 27.60 13.51 -8.68
N THR A 317 28.64 12.73 -8.47
CA THR A 317 28.87 11.45 -9.17
C THR A 317 27.93 10.33 -8.72
N ASN A 318 27.35 10.47 -7.51
CA ASN A 318 26.57 9.39 -6.86
C ASN A 318 25.27 9.90 -6.26
N ASN A 319 24.61 10.90 -6.87
CA ASN A 319 23.41 11.54 -6.31
C ASN A 319 22.20 11.54 -7.24
N THR A 320 22.27 10.93 -8.42
CA THR A 320 21.13 10.86 -9.35
C THR A 320 20.25 9.67 -8.98
N ILE A 321 19.08 9.95 -8.45
CA ILE A 321 18.12 8.94 -7.94
C ILE A 321 17.68 8.00 -9.08
N GLY A 322 17.79 6.71 -8.85
CA GLY A 322 17.48 5.64 -9.79
C GLY A 322 18.57 5.37 -10.83
N VAL A 323 19.70 6.12 -10.82
CA VAL A 323 20.81 5.96 -11.76
C VAL A 323 22.12 5.65 -11.03
N THR A 324 22.62 6.60 -10.24
CA THR A 324 23.83 6.48 -9.42
C THR A 324 23.55 6.44 -7.93
N PHE A 325 22.34 6.85 -7.53
CA PHE A 325 21.80 6.73 -6.18
C PHE A 325 20.63 5.78 -6.21
N PRO A 326 20.61 4.68 -5.43
CA PRO A 326 19.50 3.75 -5.40
C PRO A 326 18.20 4.43 -4.96
N MET A 327 17.10 4.19 -5.66
CA MET A 327 15.78 4.54 -5.14
C MET A 327 15.59 3.84 -3.80
N GLN A 328 15.10 4.59 -2.84
CA GLN A 328 14.94 4.07 -1.48
C GLN A 328 13.77 3.10 -1.41
N ASP A 329 13.76 2.29 -0.37
CA ASP A 329 12.78 1.26 -0.09
C ASP A 329 11.34 1.77 -0.22
N ASN A 330 11.00 2.86 0.43
CA ASN A 330 9.67 3.50 0.37
C ASN A 330 9.26 4.03 -1.02
N ALA A 331 10.09 3.89 -2.03
CA ALA A 331 9.83 4.26 -3.42
C ALA A 331 9.58 3.07 -4.33
N THR A 332 9.85 1.86 -3.86
CA THR A 332 9.79 0.62 -4.65
C THR A 332 9.10 -0.49 -3.87
N LEU A 333 8.45 -1.41 -4.57
CA LEU A 333 7.98 -2.67 -4.01
C LEU A 333 8.71 -3.79 -4.75
N THR A 334 9.65 -4.42 -4.08
CA THR A 334 10.52 -5.46 -4.66
C THR A 334 9.78 -6.77 -4.90
N ALA A 335 10.32 -7.62 -5.75
CA ALA A 335 9.73 -8.93 -6.05
C ALA A 335 9.52 -9.79 -4.79
N SER A 336 10.43 -9.70 -3.83
CA SER A 336 10.32 -10.42 -2.55
C SER A 336 9.15 -9.93 -1.72
N GLU A 337 8.93 -8.64 -1.66
CA GLU A 337 7.81 -8.01 -0.96
C GLU A 337 6.48 -8.27 -1.67
N VAL A 338 6.48 -8.23 -3.02
CA VAL A 338 5.33 -8.67 -3.82
C VAL A 338 4.92 -10.10 -3.47
N ALA A 339 5.90 -11.00 -3.27
CA ALA A 339 5.63 -12.38 -2.88
C ALA A 339 4.99 -12.45 -1.48
N LEU A 340 5.42 -11.62 -0.52
CA LEU A 340 4.81 -11.53 0.81
C LEU A 340 3.35 -11.05 0.72
N VAL A 341 3.11 -9.95 -0.01
CA VAL A 341 1.77 -9.40 -0.24
C VAL A 341 0.85 -10.43 -0.91
N LYS A 342 1.36 -11.12 -1.93
CA LYS A 342 0.62 -12.16 -2.64
C LYS A 342 0.29 -13.34 -1.72
N SER A 343 1.25 -13.83 -0.97
CA SER A 343 1.06 -14.96 -0.03
C SER A 343 0.00 -14.62 1.02
N ALA A 344 0.03 -13.42 1.59
CA ALA A 344 -0.99 -12.97 2.55
C ALA A 344 -2.37 -12.88 1.89
N THR A 345 -2.45 -12.29 0.68
CA THR A 345 -3.73 -12.19 -0.06
C THR A 345 -4.31 -13.57 -0.37
N ASP A 346 -3.47 -14.54 -0.78
CA ASP A 346 -3.89 -15.92 -1.05
C ASP A 346 -4.43 -16.59 0.23
N ALA A 347 -3.75 -16.40 1.37
CA ALA A 347 -4.19 -16.92 2.66
C ALA A 347 -5.55 -16.33 3.10
N TYR A 348 -5.70 -15.01 2.99
CA TYR A 348 -6.97 -14.35 3.30
C TYR A 348 -8.10 -14.82 2.39
N ASN A 349 -7.87 -14.93 1.10
CA ASN A 349 -8.86 -15.41 0.15
C ASN A 349 -9.26 -16.88 0.40
N ALA A 350 -8.33 -17.72 0.80
CA ALA A 350 -8.62 -19.10 1.22
C ALA A 350 -9.53 -19.11 2.47
N LYS A 351 -9.23 -18.25 3.45
CA LYS A 351 -10.06 -18.09 4.67
C LYS A 351 -11.46 -17.59 4.32
N ILE A 352 -11.58 -16.52 3.52
CA ILE A 352 -12.85 -15.95 3.08
C ILE A 352 -13.72 -17.02 2.42
N LYS A 353 -13.15 -17.77 1.45
CA LYS A 353 -13.83 -18.86 0.75
C LYS A 353 -14.30 -19.96 1.68
N SER A 354 -13.44 -20.36 2.63
CA SER A 354 -13.78 -21.37 3.64
C SER A 354 -14.99 -20.95 4.49
N VAL A 355 -14.99 -19.70 4.94
CA VAL A 355 -16.08 -19.14 5.75
C VAL A 355 -17.37 -19.02 4.92
N ALA A 356 -17.29 -18.60 3.65
CA ALA A 356 -18.45 -18.57 2.75
C ALA A 356 -19.11 -19.92 2.66
N THR A 357 -18.31 -20.95 2.40
CA THR A 357 -18.78 -22.33 2.29
C THR A 357 -19.43 -22.83 3.59
N ALA A 358 -18.74 -22.62 4.72
CA ALA A 358 -19.22 -23.08 6.04
C ALA A 358 -20.54 -22.41 6.47
N LYS A 359 -20.78 -21.17 6.07
CA LYS A 359 -21.98 -20.39 6.42
C LYS A 359 -23.06 -20.36 5.36
N GLY A 360 -22.84 -21.00 4.21
CA GLY A 360 -23.77 -20.98 3.08
C GLY A 360 -24.03 -19.57 2.55
N LEU A 361 -22.97 -18.75 2.49
CA LEU A 361 -22.99 -17.39 1.97
C LEU A 361 -22.57 -17.38 0.49
N ALA A 362 -23.09 -16.38 -0.25
CA ALA A 362 -22.58 -16.13 -1.59
C ALA A 362 -21.13 -15.65 -1.53
N PHE A 363 -20.33 -16.10 -2.50
CA PHE A 363 -18.91 -15.77 -2.61
C PHE A 363 -18.60 -15.21 -4.00
N VAL A 364 -17.88 -14.10 -4.08
CA VAL A 364 -17.47 -13.42 -5.31
C VAL A 364 -15.98 -13.07 -5.25
#